data_752b6c71f7bbaedf47ac347e91b26b4d
#
_entry.id   752b6c71f7bbaedf47ac347e91b26b4d
#
_cell.length_a   1.000
_cell.length_b   1.000
_cell.length_c   1.000
_cell.angle_alpha   90.00
_cell.angle_beta   90.00
_cell.angle_gamma   90.00
#
_symmetry.space_group_name_H-M   'P 1'
#
loop_
_entity.id
_entity.type
_entity.pdbx_description
1 polymer ?
#
loop_
_entity_poly.entity_id
_entity_poly.type
_entity_poly.pdbx_seq_one_letter_code
_entity_poly.pdbx_strand_id
1 'polypeptide(L)'
;MSKKPRQKVVLITGASTGIGRASAKLLASNGYKVYGGVRSPERVELPPGVELVRIDVRDDASVAAGIDVVLRKAGRIDVLVNNAGYNLVGAIEETSVEQAQALFDTNVFGVLRMIRAVLPAMRR
;
A
#
# COMPACT_ATOMS: atom_id res chain seq x y z
N MET A 1 23.62 1.72 -28.36
CA MET A 1 22.16 1.87 -28.12
C MET A 1 21.89 1.98 -26.63
N SER A 2 21.28 3.08 -26.21
CA SER A 2 20.85 3.24 -24.83
C SER A 2 19.60 2.39 -24.58
N LYS A 3 19.67 1.49 -23.59
CA LYS A 3 18.48 0.80 -23.12
C LYS A 3 17.57 1.84 -22.44
N LYS A 4 16.27 1.82 -22.75
CA LYS A 4 15.30 2.63 -21.99
C LYS A 4 15.43 2.27 -20.51
N PRO A 5 15.42 3.27 -19.61
CA PRO A 5 15.43 2.98 -18.19
C PRO A 5 14.22 2.10 -17.87
N ARG A 6 14.45 1.06 -17.07
CA ARG A 6 13.40 0.14 -16.64
C ARG A 6 12.37 0.91 -15.78
N GLN A 7 11.11 0.76 -16.11
CA GLN A 7 10.02 1.41 -15.38
C GLN A 7 10.03 0.96 -13.91
N LYS A 8 10.10 1.91 -12.98
CA LYS A 8 10.06 1.61 -11.56
C LYS A 8 8.64 1.25 -11.13
N VAL A 9 8.56 0.28 -10.24
CA VAL A 9 7.31 -0.24 -9.69
C VAL A 9 7.11 0.30 -8.28
N VAL A 10 5.98 0.95 -8.07
CA VAL A 10 5.56 1.52 -6.78
C VAL A 10 4.35 0.77 -6.26
N LEU A 11 4.41 0.35 -5.01
CA LEU A 11 3.26 -0.15 -4.26
C LEU A 11 2.91 0.87 -3.19
N ILE A 12 1.69 1.38 -3.22
CA ILE A 12 1.17 2.32 -2.23
C ILE A 12 -0.05 1.73 -1.52
N THR A 13 -0.04 1.70 -0.20
CA THR A 13 -1.19 1.25 0.60
C THR A 13 -2.16 2.40 0.86
N GLY A 14 -3.44 2.07 1.12
CA GLY A 14 -4.45 3.09 1.36
C GLY A 14 -4.74 3.97 0.15
N ALA A 15 -4.71 3.40 -1.04
CA ALA A 15 -4.82 4.13 -2.29
C ALA A 15 -6.26 4.48 -2.71
N SER A 16 -7.27 4.06 -1.94
CA SER A 16 -8.67 4.24 -2.31
C SER A 16 -9.17 5.68 -2.18
N THR A 17 -8.59 6.46 -1.29
CA THR A 17 -9.06 7.81 -0.97
C THR A 17 -7.89 8.74 -0.60
N GLY A 18 -8.16 10.04 -0.53
CA GLY A 18 -7.29 11.05 0.06
C GLY A 18 -5.89 11.14 -0.55
N ILE A 19 -4.90 11.25 0.33
CA ILE A 19 -3.49 11.42 -0.04
C ILE A 19 -2.98 10.22 -0.84
N GLY A 20 -3.36 9.00 -0.45
CA GLY A 20 -2.95 7.79 -1.14
C GLY A 20 -3.43 7.73 -2.58
N ARG A 21 -4.69 8.08 -2.82
CA ARG A 21 -5.25 8.15 -4.18
C ARG A 21 -4.59 9.23 -5.03
N ALA A 22 -4.41 10.43 -4.47
CA ALA A 22 -3.77 11.54 -5.16
C ALA A 22 -2.30 11.22 -5.50
N SER A 23 -1.58 10.60 -4.58
CA SER A 23 -0.19 10.18 -4.76
C SER A 23 -0.08 9.10 -5.84
N ALA A 24 -0.96 8.11 -5.82
CA ALA A 24 -0.99 7.04 -6.82
C ALA A 24 -1.21 7.62 -8.23
N LYS A 25 -2.16 8.52 -8.37
CA LYS A 25 -2.45 9.21 -9.63
C LYS A 25 -1.24 10.00 -10.15
N LEU A 26 -0.60 10.76 -9.27
CA LEU A 26 0.56 11.58 -9.62
C LEU A 26 1.75 10.72 -10.06
N LEU A 27 2.03 9.66 -9.32
CA LEU A 27 3.11 8.73 -9.66
C LEU A 27 2.87 8.05 -11.01
N ALA A 28 1.65 7.59 -11.26
CA ALA A 28 1.28 6.99 -12.54
C ALA A 28 1.46 7.97 -13.70
N SER A 29 1.06 9.24 -13.51
CA SER A 29 1.21 10.29 -14.53
C SER A 29 2.68 10.67 -14.80
N ASN A 30 3.59 10.33 -13.88
CA ASN A 30 5.02 10.57 -14.03
C ASN A 30 5.81 9.32 -14.48
N GLY A 31 5.13 8.32 -15.01
CA GLY A 31 5.77 7.18 -15.67
C GLY A 31 6.08 5.99 -14.76
N TYR A 32 5.68 6.02 -13.51
CA TYR A 32 5.80 4.86 -12.62
C TYR A 32 4.71 3.83 -12.89
N LYS A 33 5.06 2.55 -12.76
CA LYS A 33 4.05 1.49 -12.68
C LYS A 33 3.53 1.44 -11.25
N VAL A 34 2.27 1.79 -11.04
CA VAL A 34 1.70 1.95 -9.69
C VAL A 34 0.69 0.86 -9.38
N TYR A 35 0.89 0.19 -8.25
CA TYR A 35 -0.09 -0.71 -7.65
C TYR A 35 -0.66 -0.06 -6.39
N GLY A 36 -1.96 0.05 -6.33
CA GLY A 36 -2.67 0.60 -5.17
C GLY A 36 -3.21 -0.53 -4.29
N GLY A 37 -2.70 -0.66 -3.09
CA GLY A 37 -3.19 -1.60 -2.10
C GLY A 37 -4.45 -1.07 -1.42
N VAL A 38 -5.55 -1.80 -1.51
CA VAL A 38 -6.84 -1.44 -0.90
C VAL A 38 -7.51 -2.69 -0.33
N ARG A 39 -8.35 -2.50 0.70
CA ARG A 39 -9.04 -3.63 1.34
C ARG A 39 -10.14 -4.24 0.47
N SER A 40 -10.83 -3.41 -0.28
CA SER A 40 -11.99 -3.82 -1.11
C SER A 40 -11.87 -3.24 -2.52
N PRO A 41 -11.04 -3.86 -3.38
CA PRO A 41 -10.83 -3.38 -4.76
C PRO A 41 -12.10 -3.24 -5.58
N GLU A 42 -13.09 -4.08 -5.33
CA GLU A 42 -14.39 -4.06 -6.02
C GLU A 42 -15.22 -2.81 -5.77
N ARG A 43 -14.87 -2.01 -4.77
CA ARG A 43 -15.58 -0.78 -4.39
C ARG A 43 -14.84 0.49 -4.79
N VAL A 44 -13.75 0.36 -5.51
CA VAL A 44 -12.85 1.48 -5.79
C VAL A 44 -12.73 1.70 -7.28
N GLU A 45 -13.00 2.93 -7.72
CA GLU A 45 -12.65 3.38 -9.06
C GLU A 45 -11.22 3.89 -9.08
N LEU A 46 -10.49 3.50 -10.11
CA LEU A 46 -9.08 3.80 -10.27
C LEU A 46 -8.80 5.07 -11.04
N PRO A 47 -7.80 5.85 -10.63
CA PRO A 47 -7.13 6.75 -11.56
C PRO A 47 -6.50 5.95 -12.70
N PRO A 48 -6.46 6.52 -13.93
CA PRO A 48 -5.74 5.87 -15.04
C PRO A 48 -4.29 5.55 -14.67
N GLY A 49 -3.83 4.37 -15.06
CA GLY A 49 -2.45 3.93 -14.83
C GLY A 49 -2.18 3.32 -13.46
N VAL A 50 -3.18 3.24 -12.59
CA VAL A 50 -3.05 2.58 -11.28
C VAL A 50 -3.78 1.25 -11.33
N GLU A 51 -3.08 0.17 -10.96
CA GLU A 51 -3.67 -1.17 -10.84
C GLU A 51 -3.92 -1.49 -9.37
N LEU A 52 -5.14 -1.96 -9.05
CA LEU A 52 -5.48 -2.30 -7.66
C LEU A 52 -5.01 -3.71 -7.29
N VAL A 53 -4.62 -3.82 -6.03
CA VAL A 53 -4.36 -5.11 -5.40
C VAL A 53 -5.02 -5.13 -4.03
N ARG A 54 -5.61 -6.26 -3.67
CA ARG A 54 -6.21 -6.43 -2.33
C ARG A 54 -5.11 -6.57 -1.29
N ILE A 55 -5.05 -5.62 -0.35
CA ILE A 55 -4.16 -5.67 0.82
C ILE A 55 -4.88 -5.07 2.02
N ASP A 56 -5.05 -5.86 3.06
CA ASP A 56 -5.40 -5.40 4.40
C ASP A 56 -4.14 -5.46 5.25
N VAL A 57 -3.61 -4.31 5.62
CA VAL A 57 -2.34 -4.22 6.38
C VAL A 57 -2.43 -4.78 7.80
N ARG A 58 -3.65 -5.07 8.29
CA ARG A 58 -3.88 -5.69 9.60
C ARG A 58 -3.76 -7.21 9.56
N ASP A 59 -3.64 -7.81 8.39
CA ASP A 59 -3.68 -9.25 8.16
C ASP A 59 -2.42 -9.72 7.42
N ASP A 60 -1.60 -10.51 8.10
CA ASP A 60 -0.35 -11.04 7.52
C ASP A 60 -0.59 -11.83 6.22
N ALA A 61 -1.64 -12.64 6.17
CA ALA A 61 -1.95 -13.44 4.98
C ALA A 61 -2.37 -12.56 3.80
N SER A 62 -3.16 -11.52 4.05
CA SER A 62 -3.56 -10.55 3.02
C SER A 62 -2.35 -9.79 2.48
N VAL A 63 -1.45 -9.35 3.36
CA VAL A 63 -0.20 -8.67 2.97
C VAL A 63 0.64 -9.59 2.08
N ALA A 64 0.89 -10.82 2.51
CA ALA A 64 1.70 -11.78 1.75
C ALA A 64 1.10 -12.06 0.38
N ALA A 65 -0.21 -12.29 0.30
CA ALA A 65 -0.91 -12.56 -0.96
C ALA A 65 -0.85 -11.35 -1.91
N GLY A 66 -1.05 -10.16 -1.40
CA GLY A 66 -1.00 -8.93 -2.21
C GLY A 66 0.40 -8.65 -2.77
N ILE A 67 1.43 -8.80 -1.96
CA ILE A 67 2.84 -8.68 -2.40
C ILE A 67 3.14 -9.70 -3.50
N ASP A 68 2.71 -10.94 -3.31
CA ASP A 68 2.90 -12.01 -4.29
C ASP A 68 2.24 -11.69 -5.63
N VAL A 69 1.04 -11.14 -5.62
CA VAL A 69 0.35 -10.68 -6.85
C VAL A 69 1.18 -9.63 -7.58
N VAL A 70 1.68 -8.62 -6.88
CA VAL A 70 2.50 -7.57 -7.50
C VAL A 70 3.79 -8.16 -8.10
N LEU A 71 4.47 -9.02 -7.36
CA LEU A 71 5.71 -9.64 -7.83
C LEU A 71 5.50 -10.55 -9.04
N ARG A 72 4.39 -11.29 -9.10
CA ARG A 72 4.06 -12.11 -10.28
C ARG A 72 3.77 -11.26 -11.51
N LYS A 73 3.09 -10.13 -11.34
CA LYS A 73 2.72 -9.24 -12.45
C LYS A 73 3.88 -8.35 -12.91
N ALA A 74 4.61 -7.77 -11.98
CA ALA A 74 5.63 -6.75 -12.26
C ALA A 74 7.07 -7.27 -12.14
N GLY A 75 7.28 -8.36 -11.44
CA GLY A 75 8.60 -8.96 -11.22
C GLY A 75 9.45 -8.25 -10.18
N ARG A 76 9.03 -7.09 -9.68
CA ARG A 76 9.79 -6.26 -8.74
C ARG A 76 8.90 -5.30 -7.99
N ILE A 77 9.39 -4.80 -6.87
CA ILE A 77 8.85 -3.64 -6.16
C ILE A 77 10.06 -2.75 -5.83
N ASP A 78 10.10 -1.56 -6.37
CA ASP A 78 11.20 -0.61 -6.17
C ASP A 78 10.93 0.34 -5.01
N VAL A 79 9.66 0.72 -4.84
CA VAL A 79 9.23 1.70 -3.84
C VAL A 79 7.99 1.18 -3.14
N LEU A 80 8.03 1.23 -1.82
CA LEU A 80 6.86 1.01 -0.96
C LEU A 80 6.47 2.33 -0.31
N VAL A 81 5.22 2.75 -0.50
CA VAL A 81 4.64 3.90 0.19
C VAL A 81 3.62 3.40 1.21
N ASN A 82 3.98 3.46 2.48
CA ASN A 82 3.11 3.11 3.59
C ASN A 82 2.21 4.29 3.93
N ASN A 83 1.04 4.33 3.28
CA ASN A 83 0.07 5.40 3.46
C ASN A 83 -1.19 4.95 4.20
N ALA A 84 -1.50 3.66 4.25
CA ALA A 84 -2.68 3.17 4.97
C ALA A 84 -2.61 3.52 6.44
N GLY A 85 -3.64 4.16 6.93
CA GLY A 85 -3.73 4.59 8.31
C GLY A 85 -4.98 5.43 8.55
N TYR A 86 -5.29 5.66 9.80
CA TYR A 86 -6.39 6.54 10.19
C TYR A 86 -6.08 7.21 11.52
N ASN A 87 -6.84 8.25 11.85
CA ASN A 87 -6.74 8.98 13.10
C ASN A 87 -7.89 8.61 14.03
N LEU A 88 -7.60 8.67 15.31
CA LEU A 88 -8.61 8.56 16.38
C LEU A 88 -8.53 9.84 17.19
N VAL A 89 -9.59 10.65 17.13
CA VAL A 89 -9.66 11.96 17.78
C VAL A 89 -10.79 11.92 18.79
N GLY A 90 -10.52 12.40 20.01
CA GLY A 90 -11.48 12.46 21.09
C GLY A 90 -10.81 12.62 22.44
N ALA A 91 -11.62 12.74 23.51
CA ALA A 91 -11.10 12.76 24.87
C ALA A 91 -10.48 11.41 25.23
N ILE A 92 -9.41 11.43 26.02
CA ILE A 92 -8.68 10.21 26.38
C ILE A 92 -9.58 9.21 27.15
N GLU A 93 -10.46 9.71 28.02
CA GLU A 93 -11.40 8.88 28.77
C GLU A 93 -12.50 8.25 27.91
N GLU A 94 -12.73 8.77 26.71
CA GLU A 94 -13.72 8.22 25.77
C GLU A 94 -13.10 7.18 24.82
N THR A 95 -11.78 7.07 24.81
CA THR A 95 -11.04 6.14 23.95
C THR A 95 -10.82 4.81 24.66
N SER A 96 -11.36 3.73 24.12
CA SER A 96 -11.11 2.40 24.66
C SER A 96 -9.70 1.88 24.31
N VAL A 97 -9.20 0.95 25.12
CA VAL A 97 -7.92 0.27 24.83
C VAL A 97 -8.03 -0.50 23.51
N GLU A 98 -9.16 -1.13 23.24
CA GLU A 98 -9.40 -1.85 21.99
C GLU A 98 -9.33 -0.94 20.77
N GLN A 99 -9.87 0.27 20.86
CA GLN A 99 -9.76 1.27 19.79
C GLN A 99 -8.30 1.69 19.58
N ALA A 100 -7.56 1.92 20.65
CA ALA A 100 -6.15 2.26 20.58
C ALA A 100 -5.32 1.11 19.98
N GLN A 101 -5.58 -0.12 20.38
CA GLN A 101 -4.92 -1.31 19.81
C GLN A 101 -5.20 -1.46 18.32
N ALA A 102 -6.43 -1.25 17.88
CA ALA A 102 -6.80 -1.29 16.46
C ALA A 102 -6.09 -0.21 15.64
N LEU A 103 -5.98 0.99 16.20
CA LEU A 103 -5.23 2.09 15.57
C LEU A 103 -3.76 1.72 15.37
N PHE A 104 -3.10 1.22 16.40
CA PHE A 104 -1.71 0.77 16.34
C PHE A 104 -1.53 -0.41 15.38
N ASP A 105 -2.48 -1.33 15.34
CA ASP A 105 -2.42 -2.48 14.43
C ASP A 105 -2.39 -2.05 12.96
N THR A 106 -3.12 -1.00 12.61
CA THR A 106 -3.07 -0.43 11.25
C THR A 106 -1.85 0.48 11.07
N ASN A 107 -1.70 1.50 11.92
CA ASN A 107 -0.76 2.60 11.68
C ASN A 107 0.70 2.24 11.98
N VAL A 108 0.94 1.29 12.87
CA VAL A 108 2.28 0.88 13.30
C VAL A 108 2.60 -0.54 12.84
N PHE A 109 1.80 -1.51 13.25
CA PHE A 109 2.07 -2.92 12.91
C PHE A 109 1.78 -3.20 11.44
N GLY A 110 0.82 -2.52 10.83
CA GLY A 110 0.57 -2.61 9.39
C GLY A 110 1.77 -2.18 8.57
N VAL A 111 2.42 -1.09 8.96
CA VAL A 111 3.67 -0.63 8.34
C VAL A 111 4.77 -1.68 8.48
N LEU A 112 4.92 -2.25 9.66
CA LEU A 112 5.91 -3.31 9.90
C LEU A 112 5.65 -4.55 9.04
N ARG A 113 4.39 -4.99 8.94
CA ARG A 113 4.02 -6.13 8.08
C ARG A 113 4.39 -5.89 6.63
N MET A 114 4.08 -4.71 6.11
CA MET A 114 4.39 -4.35 4.72
C MET A 114 5.90 -4.32 4.47
N ILE A 115 6.66 -3.69 5.33
CA ILE A 115 8.13 -3.61 5.21
C ILE A 115 8.74 -5.00 5.23
N ARG A 116 8.37 -5.83 6.17
CA ARG A 116 8.88 -7.21 6.29
C ARG A 116 8.55 -8.06 5.06
N ALA A 117 7.38 -7.86 4.48
CA ALA A 117 6.96 -8.62 3.30
C ALA A 117 7.66 -8.17 2.02
N VAL A 118 7.97 -6.88 1.88
CA VAL A 118 8.56 -6.31 0.65
C VAL A 118 10.09 -6.41 0.62
N LEU A 119 10.76 -6.27 1.75
CA LEU A 119 12.23 -6.23 1.83
C LEU A 119 12.95 -7.40 1.15
N PRO A 120 12.50 -8.68 1.28
CA PRO A 120 13.18 -9.77 0.59
C PRO A 120 13.27 -9.58 -0.93
N ALA A 121 12.20 -9.08 -1.54
CA ALA A 121 12.19 -8.78 -2.98
C ALA A 121 13.07 -7.57 -3.32
N MET A 122 13.08 -6.55 -2.48
CA MET A 122 13.90 -5.35 -2.70
C MET A 122 15.41 -5.61 -2.61
N ARG A 123 15.81 -6.65 -1.88
CA ARG A 123 17.24 -7.03 -1.71
C ARG A 123 17.77 -7.87 -2.86
N ARG A 124 16.91 -8.40 -3.69
CA ARG A 124 17.32 -9.16 -4.88
C ARG A 124 17.60 -8.20 -6.02
#